data_93748b4349069c92fc4249ad5a908180
#
_entry.id   93748b4349069c92fc4249ad5a908180
#
_cell.length_a   1.000
_cell.length_b   1.000
_cell.length_c   1.000
_cell.angle_alpha   90.00
_cell.angle_beta   90.00
_cell.angle_gamma   90.00
#
_symmetry.space_group_name_H-M   'P 1'
#
loop_
_entity.id
_entity.type
_entity.pdbx_description
1 polymer ?
#
loop_
_entity_poly.entity_id
_entity_poly.type
_entity_poly.pdbx_seq_one_letter_code
_entity_poly.pdbx_strand_id
1 'polypeptide(L)'
;MLQEALGLVETKGLIGAIEAADAMVKAANVTLIGKEQIGSGLVTVMVRGDVGAVKAAVDAGAAAAKRVGELFSVHVIPRPHDEVEGILPVKKAPVAPKAEPKAKPAAK
;
A
#
# COMPACT_ATOMS: atom_id res chain seq x y z
N MET A 1 -6.21 -19.62 3.18
CA MET A 1 -5.96 -18.73 2.44
C MET A 1 -4.71 -18.12 2.63
N LEU A 2 -4.21 -17.64 1.75
CA LEU A 2 -2.99 -17.13 1.87
C LEU A 2 -2.99 -15.89 2.59
N GLN A 3 -2.02 -15.66 3.39
CA GLN A 3 -1.86 -14.43 3.98
C GLN A 3 -1.19 -13.53 3.06
N GLU A 4 -1.75 -12.39 2.83
CA GLU A 4 -1.14 -11.44 1.94
C GLU A 4 -0.13 -10.59 2.65
N ALA A 5 0.89 -10.21 1.94
CA ALA A 5 1.87 -9.28 2.47
C ALA A 5 1.24 -7.92 2.69
N LEU A 6 1.83 -7.15 3.58
CA LEU A 6 1.36 -5.80 3.88
C LEU A 6 2.50 -4.83 3.56
N GLY A 7 2.18 -3.80 2.81
CA GLY A 7 3.15 -2.77 2.47
C GLY A 7 2.72 -1.44 3.02
N LEU A 8 3.68 -0.67 3.53
CA LEU A 8 3.37 0.62 4.13
C LEU A 8 4.36 1.65 3.63
N VAL A 9 3.84 2.83 3.30
CA VAL A 9 4.68 3.95 2.93
C VAL A 9 4.20 5.14 3.75
N GLU A 10 5.11 5.74 4.51
CA GLU A 10 4.77 6.87 5.35
C GLU A 10 5.46 8.12 4.85
N THR A 11 4.72 9.21 4.71
CA THR A 11 5.24 10.45 4.20
C THR A 11 4.90 11.57 5.15
N LYS A 12 5.58 12.68 4.98
CA LYS A 12 5.22 13.86 5.70
C LYS A 12 4.31 14.64 4.78
N GLY A 13 3.05 14.73 5.16
CA GLY A 13 2.07 15.46 4.37
C GLY A 13 1.26 14.57 3.46
N LEU A 14 0.07 15.06 3.12
CA LEU A 14 -0.88 14.29 2.35
C LEU A 14 -0.50 14.17 0.88
N ILE A 15 0.14 15.17 0.32
CA ILE A 15 0.46 15.14 -1.10
C ILE A 15 1.38 13.99 -1.43
N GLY A 16 2.42 13.80 -0.64
CA GLY A 16 3.32 12.68 -0.86
C GLY A 16 2.61 11.35 -0.68
N ALA A 17 1.70 11.28 0.26
CA ALA A 17 0.96 10.04 0.52
C ALA A 17 0.06 9.68 -0.66
N ILE A 18 -0.62 10.66 -1.24
CA ILE A 18 -1.51 10.40 -2.36
C ILE A 18 -0.69 9.98 -3.58
N GLU A 19 0.43 10.66 -3.81
CA GLU A 19 1.27 10.31 -4.93
C GLU A 19 1.85 8.89 -4.75
N ALA A 20 2.23 8.55 -3.54
CA ALA A 20 2.73 7.21 -3.26
C ALA A 20 1.63 6.17 -3.51
N ALA A 21 0.43 6.43 -3.04
CA ALA A 21 -0.67 5.50 -3.21
C ALA A 21 -0.95 5.25 -4.69
N ASP A 22 -0.98 6.31 -5.47
CA ASP A 22 -1.22 6.20 -6.90
C ASP A 22 -0.13 5.37 -7.56
N ALA A 23 1.12 5.67 -7.25
CA ALA A 23 2.22 4.94 -7.86
C ALA A 23 2.21 3.47 -7.48
N MET A 24 1.84 3.17 -6.24
CA MET A 24 1.82 1.79 -5.80
C MET A 24 0.80 0.95 -6.55
N VAL A 25 -0.40 1.45 -6.70
CA VAL A 25 -1.43 0.65 -7.37
C VAL A 25 -1.23 0.58 -8.86
N LYS A 26 -0.48 1.52 -9.43
CA LYS A 26 -0.14 1.46 -10.83
C LYS A 26 1.01 0.52 -11.10
N ALA A 27 1.91 0.36 -10.15
CA ALA A 27 3.14 -0.40 -10.37
C ALA A 27 2.96 -1.89 -10.24
N ALA A 28 2.00 -2.35 -9.47
CA ALA A 28 1.89 -3.77 -9.21
C ALA A 28 0.46 -4.12 -8.84
N ASN A 29 0.18 -5.41 -8.85
CA ASN A 29 -1.17 -5.86 -8.55
C ASN A 29 -1.36 -5.93 -7.05
N VAL A 30 -1.61 -4.79 -6.43
CA VAL A 30 -1.86 -4.70 -5.01
C VAL A 30 -3.18 -3.99 -4.78
N THR A 31 -3.73 -4.16 -3.59
CA THR A 31 -4.96 -3.50 -3.21
C THR A 31 -4.64 -2.44 -2.18
N LEU A 32 -5.08 -1.22 -2.44
CA LEU A 32 -4.89 -0.15 -1.48
C LEU A 32 -5.94 -0.32 -0.40
N ILE A 33 -5.52 -0.48 0.83
CA ILE A 33 -6.48 -0.75 1.88
C ILE A 33 -6.77 0.48 2.73
N GLY A 34 -6.00 1.53 2.58
CA GLY A 34 -6.38 2.76 3.26
C GLY A 34 -5.20 3.62 3.60
N LYS A 35 -5.51 4.71 4.28
CA LYS A 35 -4.48 5.60 4.75
C LYS A 35 -4.81 5.98 6.18
N GLU A 36 -3.80 6.39 6.91
CA GLU A 36 -3.98 6.78 8.28
C GLU A 36 -3.16 8.04 8.54
N GLN A 37 -3.77 9.03 9.15
CA GLN A 37 -3.05 10.23 9.52
C GLN A 37 -2.74 10.14 10.99
N ILE A 38 -1.45 10.22 11.32
CA ILE A 38 -1.03 9.95 12.65
C ILE A 38 -0.75 11.20 13.40
N GLY A 39 -0.61 12.23 13.09
CA GLY A 39 -0.24 13.42 13.82
C GLY A 39 1.10 13.90 13.34
N SER A 40 1.44 15.10 13.63
CA SER A 40 2.69 15.71 13.20
C SER A 40 2.84 15.73 11.69
N GLY A 41 1.74 15.66 10.97
CA GLY A 41 1.79 15.71 9.52
C GLY A 41 2.13 14.40 8.87
N LEU A 42 2.27 13.33 9.61
CA LEU A 42 2.61 12.04 9.02
C LEU A 42 1.38 11.32 8.50
N VAL A 43 1.50 10.75 7.32
CA VAL A 43 0.40 10.02 6.70
C VAL A 43 0.96 8.70 6.20
N THR A 44 0.29 7.62 6.51
CA THR A 44 0.71 6.30 6.08
C THR A 44 -0.32 5.72 5.12
N VAL A 45 0.13 5.19 4.00
CA VAL A 45 -0.76 4.47 3.08
C VAL A 45 -0.35 3.02 3.09
N MET A 46 -1.34 2.12 2.94
CA MET A 46 -1.11 0.69 3.09
C MET A 46 -1.69 -0.08 1.94
N VAL A 47 -0.95 -1.09 1.49
CA VAL A 47 -1.39 -1.96 0.41
C VAL A 47 -1.22 -3.41 0.80
N ARG A 48 -1.97 -4.28 0.15
CA ARG A 48 -1.88 -5.72 0.34
C ARG A 48 -1.76 -6.44 -0.99
N GLY A 49 -1.17 -7.61 -0.96
CA GLY A 49 -1.03 -8.43 -2.15
C GLY A 49 0.08 -9.46 -1.94
N ASP A 50 0.46 -10.12 -3.03
CA ASP A 50 1.58 -11.05 -2.96
C ASP A 50 2.82 -10.30 -2.58
N VAL A 51 3.74 -10.97 -1.92
CA VAL A 51 4.93 -10.30 -1.38
C VAL A 51 5.75 -9.63 -2.48
N GLY A 52 5.88 -10.27 -3.63
CA GLY A 52 6.64 -9.64 -4.73
C GLY A 52 5.96 -8.39 -5.24
N ALA A 53 4.65 -8.43 -5.37
CA ALA A 53 3.90 -7.28 -5.83
C ALA A 53 3.96 -6.15 -4.81
N VAL A 54 3.87 -6.49 -3.53
CA VAL A 54 3.92 -5.49 -2.48
C VAL A 54 5.29 -4.82 -2.44
N LYS A 55 6.35 -5.61 -2.60
CA LYS A 55 7.69 -5.01 -2.62
C LYS A 55 7.85 -4.06 -3.78
N ALA A 56 7.39 -4.46 -4.95
CA ALA A 56 7.46 -3.58 -6.12
C ALA A 56 6.64 -2.32 -5.92
N ALA A 57 5.46 -2.47 -5.33
CA ALA A 57 4.59 -1.34 -5.08
C ALA A 57 5.23 -0.35 -4.10
N VAL A 58 5.81 -0.88 -3.02
CA VAL A 58 6.42 -0.02 -2.01
C VAL A 58 7.62 0.73 -2.60
N ASP A 59 8.41 0.06 -3.42
CA ASP A 59 9.53 0.74 -4.06
C ASP A 59 9.05 1.87 -4.95
N ALA A 60 8.01 1.62 -5.72
CA ALA A 60 7.48 2.65 -6.61
C ALA A 60 6.87 3.81 -5.81
N GLY A 61 6.18 3.48 -4.73
CA GLY A 61 5.56 4.50 -3.90
C GLY A 61 6.59 5.37 -3.22
N ALA A 62 7.66 4.76 -2.74
CA ALA A 62 8.73 5.51 -2.09
C ALA A 62 9.38 6.49 -3.07
N ALA A 63 9.65 6.02 -4.27
CA ALA A 63 10.27 6.88 -5.28
C ALA A 63 9.34 8.04 -5.65
N ALA A 64 8.06 7.74 -5.79
CA ALA A 64 7.10 8.78 -6.15
C ALA A 64 6.96 9.82 -5.05
N ALA A 65 6.91 9.37 -3.80
CA ALA A 65 6.78 10.30 -2.69
C ALA A 65 7.96 11.25 -2.63
N LYS A 66 9.15 10.74 -2.88
CA LYS A 66 10.34 11.57 -2.82
C LYS A 66 10.33 12.66 -3.88
N ARG A 67 9.67 12.42 -5.00
CA ARG A 67 9.66 13.43 -6.05
C ARG A 67 8.80 14.63 -5.71
N VAL A 68 7.79 14.46 -4.88
CA VAL A 68 6.86 15.55 -4.62
C VAL A 68 6.82 15.98 -3.17
N GLY A 69 7.51 15.28 -2.30
CA GLY A 69 7.45 15.61 -0.90
C GLY A 69 8.52 14.87 -0.13
N GLU A 70 8.21 14.57 1.11
CA GLU A 70 9.19 13.97 1.98
C GLU A 70 8.78 12.57 2.38
N LEU A 71 9.61 11.60 2.07
CA LEU A 71 9.38 10.23 2.47
C LEU A 71 9.88 10.05 3.89
N PHE A 72 9.07 9.46 4.75
CA PHE A 72 9.47 9.27 6.13
C PHE A 72 9.93 7.84 6.38
N SER A 73 9.16 6.86 5.98
CA SER A 73 9.59 5.46 6.13
C SER A 73 8.79 4.53 5.25
N VAL A 74 9.31 3.36 5.00
CA VAL A 74 8.60 2.32 4.28
C VAL A 74 8.86 1.00 4.94
N HIS A 75 7.95 0.07 4.77
CA HIS A 75 8.16 -1.25 5.32
C HIS A 75 7.29 -2.27 4.59
N VAL A 76 7.77 -3.51 4.54
CA VAL A 76 6.99 -4.60 3.99
C VAL A 76 6.99 -5.71 5.03
N ILE A 77 5.82 -6.21 5.35
CA ILE A 77 5.69 -7.37 6.22
C ILE A 77 5.23 -8.51 5.33
N PRO A 78 6.11 -9.45 5.02
CA PRO A 78 5.80 -10.47 4.01
C PRO A 78 4.64 -11.38 4.40
N ARG A 79 4.52 -11.68 5.68
CA ARG A 79 3.50 -12.60 6.09
C ARG A 79 2.99 -12.23 7.46
N PRO A 80 2.15 -11.23 7.56
CA PRO A 80 1.67 -10.79 8.88
C PRO A 80 0.97 -11.92 9.60
N HIS A 81 1.20 -12.02 10.87
CA HIS A 81 0.50 -13.02 11.68
C HIS A 81 -0.99 -12.65 11.70
N ASP A 82 -1.84 -13.66 11.81
CA ASP A 82 -3.27 -13.42 11.83
C ASP A 82 -3.71 -12.40 12.85
N GLU A 83 -3.10 -12.40 14.00
CA GLU A 83 -3.51 -11.48 15.04
C GLU A 83 -3.20 -10.02 14.72
N VAL A 84 -2.30 -9.79 13.79
CA VAL A 84 -1.95 -8.42 13.42
C VAL A 84 -3.12 -7.75 12.72
N GLU A 85 -3.96 -8.54 12.04
CA GLU A 85 -5.11 -7.96 11.37
C GLU A 85 -5.99 -7.18 12.33
N GLY A 86 -6.05 -7.62 13.56
CA GLY A 86 -6.95 -6.98 14.52
C GLY A 86 -6.48 -5.63 15.00
N ILE A 87 -5.21 -5.28 14.81
CA ILE A 87 -4.74 -4.00 15.28
C ILE A 87 -4.41 -3.03 14.16
N LEU A 88 -4.67 -3.40 12.91
CA LEU A 88 -4.42 -2.47 11.83
C LEU A 88 -5.39 -1.32 11.95
N PRO A 89 -4.91 -0.11 11.71
CA PRO A 89 -5.76 1.05 11.90
C PRO A 89 -6.85 1.20 10.87
N VAL A 90 -6.74 0.50 9.74
CA VAL A 90 -7.77 0.59 8.72
C VAL A 90 -8.62 -0.64 8.76
N LYS A 91 -9.89 -0.52 8.54
CA LYS A 91 -10.72 -1.63 8.51
C LYS A 91 -10.64 -2.34 7.24
N LYS A 92 -10.63 -3.64 7.27
CA LYS A 92 -10.59 -4.37 6.10
C LYS A 92 -11.94 -4.32 5.51
N ALA A 93 -12.12 -3.73 4.46
CA ALA A 93 -13.39 -3.63 3.87
C ALA A 93 -13.78 -4.90 3.21
N PRO A 94 -14.96 -5.24 3.18
CA PRO A 94 -15.38 -6.40 2.47
C PRO A 94 -15.35 -6.05 1.06
N VAL A 95 -14.33 -6.27 0.43
CA VAL A 95 -14.15 -5.86 -0.80
C VAL A 95 -14.62 -6.74 -1.78
N ALA A 96 -15.13 -6.33 -2.79
CA ALA A 96 -15.43 -7.14 -3.85
C ALA A 96 -14.20 -7.69 -4.35
N PRO A 97 -14.18 -8.82 -4.81
CA PRO A 97 -13.01 -9.40 -5.32
C PRO A 97 -12.48 -8.51 -6.35
N LYS A 98 -11.24 -8.31 -6.30
CA LYS A 98 -10.61 -7.53 -7.20
C LYS A 98 -10.73 -8.23 -8.41
N ALA A 99 -11.33 -8.03 -9.13
CA ALA A 99 -11.46 -8.67 -10.19
C ALA A 99 -10.47 -9.02 -10.82
N GLU A 100 -10.46 -9.69 -11.19
CA GLU A 100 -9.47 -10.02 -11.69
C GLU A 100 -9.22 -9.28 -12.66
N PRO A 101 -9.43 -8.87 -12.90
CA PRO A 101 -9.04 -8.23 -13.71
C PRO A 101 -8.22 -7.48 -13.93
N LYS A 102 -7.99 -7.26 -13.63
CA LYS A 102 -7.20 -6.51 -13.83
C LYS A 102 -6.40 -6.89 -14.61
N ALA A 103 -6.29 -7.53 -14.83
CA ALA A 103 -5.54 -7.89 -15.34
C ALA A 103 -5.23 -7.87 -16.26
N LYS A 104 -5.45 -7.92 -16.53
CA LYS A 104 -5.10 -7.98 -17.13
C LYS A 104 -4.93 -7.55 -17.93
N PRO A 105 -5.06 -7.21 -18.30
CA PRO A 105 -4.99 -6.88 -19.04
C PRO A 105 -4.51 -6.66 -19.69
N ALA A 106 -4.44 -6.56 -19.66
CA ALA A 106 -4.03 -6.41 -20.16
C ALA A 106 -3.70 -6.26 -20.88
N ALA A 107 -3.64 -6.27 -21.05
CA ALA A 107 -3.34 -6.27 -21.67
C ALA A 107 -3.37 -6.01 -22.44
N LYS A 108 -3.65 -5.79 -22.75
CA LYS A 108 -3.72 -5.72 -23.48
C LYS A 108 -3.51 -5.46 -23.91
#